data_cce3587e2bb1d647e36b94663cf79b83
#
_entry.id   cce3587e2bb1d647e36b94663cf79b83
#
_cell.length_a   1.000
_cell.length_b   1.000
_cell.length_c   1.000
_cell.angle_alpha   90.00
_cell.angle_beta   90.00
_cell.angle_gamma   90.00
#
_symmetry.space_group_name_H-M   'P 1'
#
loop_
_entity.id
_entity.type
_entity.pdbx_description
1 polymer ?
#
loop_
_entity_poly.entity_id
_entity_poly.type
_entity_poly.pdbx_seq_one_letter_code
_entity_poly.pdbx_strand_id
1 'polypeptide(L)'
;AIRLSRGGAKKRPYYRIVVADSRSARDGKYLEQIGTYNPMLPKDSGERVKLNEDRARHWLSVGAKPSDRVHRFLDAAGILERSPRNNPKKAEPGEAAKERAEEKAAKQAEAEEAAKAAAEEANAPAEEAAAEDAPAEEAAAEEATEDKGE
;
A
#
# COMPACT_ATOMS: atom_id res chain seq x y z
N ALA A 1 30.01 -2.98 9.70
CA ALA A 1 28.86 -2.88 8.81
C ALA A 1 27.65 -3.60 9.41
N ILE A 2 26.45 -3.05 9.20
CA ILE A 2 25.18 -3.70 9.59
C ILE A 2 24.67 -4.46 8.37
N ARG A 3 24.55 -5.78 8.49
CA ARG A 3 24.22 -6.65 7.36
C ARG A 3 23.36 -7.84 7.75
N LEU A 4 22.89 -8.58 6.76
CA LEU A 4 22.11 -9.80 6.93
C LEU A 4 23.04 -11.02 6.92
N SER A 5 23.03 -11.82 7.98
CA SER A 5 23.59 -13.16 8.03
C SER A 5 22.49 -14.17 7.78
N ARG A 6 22.71 -15.12 6.87
CA ARG A 6 21.72 -16.14 6.52
C ARG A 6 21.76 -17.29 7.52
N GLY A 7 20.61 -17.70 7.97
CA GLY A 7 20.37 -18.93 8.71
C GLY A 7 19.22 -19.73 8.08
N GLY A 8 18.71 -20.71 8.77
CA GLY A 8 17.59 -21.53 8.33
C GLY A 8 17.98 -22.66 7.37
N ALA A 9 16.99 -23.45 6.99
CA ALA A 9 17.15 -24.65 6.16
C ALA A 9 17.06 -24.32 4.65
N LYS A 10 17.27 -25.35 3.81
CA LYS A 10 17.07 -25.29 2.36
C LYS A 10 15.61 -24.90 2.07
N LYS A 11 15.40 -23.96 1.17
CA LYS A 11 14.10 -23.36 0.80
C LYS A 11 13.34 -22.62 1.94
N ARG A 12 13.87 -22.57 3.17
CA ARG A 12 13.32 -21.79 4.30
C ARG A 12 14.37 -20.82 4.84
N PRO A 13 14.65 -19.71 4.13
CA PRO A 13 15.64 -18.74 4.55
C PRO A 13 15.13 -17.97 5.79
N TYR A 14 16.04 -17.73 6.70
CA TYR A 14 15.86 -16.87 7.85
C TYR A 14 17.11 -16.01 8.00
N TYR A 15 16.97 -14.76 8.32
CA TYR A 15 18.11 -13.84 8.39
C TYR A 15 18.21 -13.21 9.76
N ARG A 16 19.45 -13.09 10.25
CA ARG A 16 19.80 -12.28 11.41
C ARG A 16 20.32 -10.96 10.93
N ILE A 17 19.88 -9.86 11.52
CA ILE A 17 20.42 -8.52 11.30
C ILE A 17 21.57 -8.39 12.28
N VAL A 18 22.78 -8.32 11.77
CA VAL A 18 24.00 -8.36 12.59
C VAL A 18 24.93 -7.20 12.27
N VAL A 19 25.65 -6.78 13.27
CA VAL A 19 26.81 -5.87 13.15
C VAL A 19 28.04 -6.73 13.05
N ALA A 20 28.80 -6.58 11.97
CA ALA A 20 30.01 -7.34 11.73
C ALA A 20 31.07 -6.50 11.04
N ASP A 21 32.32 -6.94 11.12
CA ASP A 21 33.40 -6.38 10.33
C ASP A 21 33.09 -6.61 8.83
N SER A 22 33.35 -5.59 8.02
CA SER A 22 33.13 -5.66 6.57
C SER A 22 33.96 -6.74 5.88
N ARG A 23 35.11 -7.08 6.43
CA ARG A 23 36.03 -8.11 5.93
C ARG A 23 35.60 -9.53 6.26
N SER A 24 34.75 -9.71 7.29
CA SER A 24 34.26 -11.04 7.70
C SER A 24 33.34 -11.64 6.67
N ALA A 25 33.32 -12.97 6.54
CA ALA A 25 32.38 -13.68 5.69
C ALA A 25 30.92 -13.37 6.07
N ARG A 26 29.97 -13.49 5.14
CA ARG A 26 28.55 -13.13 5.36
C ARG A 26 27.95 -13.78 6.61
N ASP A 27 28.17 -15.07 6.80
CA ASP A 27 27.62 -15.88 7.90
C ASP A 27 28.68 -16.19 8.98
N GLY A 28 29.83 -15.45 8.94
CA GLY A 28 30.91 -15.59 9.87
C GLY A 28 30.68 -14.88 11.19
N LYS A 29 31.81 -14.63 11.92
CA LYS A 29 31.79 -13.94 13.21
C LYS A 29 31.17 -12.54 13.07
N TYR A 30 30.31 -12.20 14.00
CA TYR A 30 29.69 -10.88 14.14
C TYR A 30 29.91 -10.34 15.56
N LEU A 31 29.78 -9.04 15.72
CA LEU A 31 29.95 -8.35 17.00
C LEU A 31 28.67 -8.45 17.83
N GLU A 32 27.53 -8.12 17.21
CA GLU A 32 26.24 -8.10 17.87
C GLU A 32 25.12 -8.43 16.89
N GLN A 33 24.07 -9.12 17.37
CA GLN A 33 22.83 -9.32 16.65
C GLN A 33 21.81 -8.27 17.13
N ILE A 34 21.37 -7.41 16.23
CA ILE A 34 20.43 -6.32 16.52
C ILE A 34 18.99 -6.62 16.09
N GLY A 35 18.77 -7.73 15.38
CA GLY A 35 17.42 -8.09 14.96
C GLY A 35 17.36 -9.35 14.12
N THR A 36 16.16 -9.60 13.60
CA THR A 36 15.86 -10.77 12.75
C THR A 36 14.94 -10.37 11.59
N TYR A 37 15.07 -11.08 10.49
CA TYR A 37 14.23 -10.90 9.31
C TYR A 37 13.78 -12.25 8.78
N ASN A 38 12.47 -12.46 8.73
CA ASN A 38 11.85 -13.66 8.18
C ASN A 38 11.11 -13.33 6.87
N PRO A 39 11.66 -13.68 5.70
CA PRO A 39 11.02 -13.39 4.41
C PRO A 39 9.79 -14.26 4.12
N MET A 40 9.61 -15.37 4.88
CA MET A 40 8.47 -16.28 4.69
C MET A 40 7.15 -15.73 5.21
N LEU A 41 7.20 -14.75 6.11
CA LEU A 41 6.01 -14.09 6.65
C LEU A 41 5.45 -13.07 5.64
N PRO A 42 4.12 -12.78 5.67
CA PRO A 42 3.49 -11.76 4.85
C PRO A 42 4.18 -10.40 5.01
N LYS A 43 4.06 -9.53 4.00
CA LYS A 43 4.71 -8.21 4.02
C LYS A 43 4.14 -7.30 5.11
N ASP A 44 2.87 -7.45 5.41
CA ASP A 44 2.13 -6.63 6.35
C ASP A 44 2.24 -7.12 7.81
N SER A 45 2.92 -8.26 8.03
CA SER A 45 3.18 -8.78 9.36
C SER A 45 4.30 -7.99 10.04
N GLY A 46 4.01 -7.35 11.18
CA GLY A 46 4.99 -6.69 12.04
C GLY A 46 6.09 -7.64 12.56
N GLU A 47 5.83 -8.96 12.56
CA GLU A 47 6.80 -9.96 12.97
C GLU A 47 7.84 -10.29 11.89
N ARG A 48 7.62 -9.84 10.65
CA ARG A 48 8.53 -10.10 9.54
C ARG A 48 9.92 -9.53 9.77
N VAL A 49 10.00 -8.36 10.39
CA VAL A 49 11.25 -7.69 10.78
C VAL A 49 11.15 -7.32 12.25
N LYS A 50 12.00 -7.93 13.06
CA LYS A 50 12.17 -7.54 14.47
C LYS A 50 13.50 -6.86 14.61
N LEU A 51 13.50 -5.60 15.04
CA LEU A 51 14.69 -4.78 15.16
C LEU A 51 14.75 -4.15 16.55
N ASN A 52 15.92 -4.20 17.17
CA ASN A 52 16.22 -3.42 18.37
C ASN A 52 16.68 -2.03 17.93
N GLU A 53 15.80 -1.05 18.05
CA GLU A 53 16.03 0.31 17.56
C GLU A 53 17.15 1.02 18.31
N ASP A 54 17.23 0.87 19.63
CA ASP A 54 18.25 1.54 20.45
C ASP A 54 19.66 1.07 20.06
N ARG A 55 19.82 -0.25 19.87
CA ARG A 55 21.09 -0.80 19.41
C ARG A 55 21.42 -0.41 18.00
N ALA A 56 20.42 -0.33 17.13
CA ALA A 56 20.60 0.15 15.76
C ALA A 56 21.07 1.61 15.74
N ARG A 57 20.43 2.50 16.49
CA ARG A 57 20.85 3.91 16.64
C ARG A 57 22.25 4.04 17.21
N HIS A 58 22.59 3.26 18.24
CA HIS A 58 23.92 3.24 18.81
C HIS A 58 25.00 2.88 17.77
N TRP A 59 24.80 1.80 17.01
CA TRP A 59 25.79 1.41 16.01
C TRP A 59 25.90 2.37 14.84
N LEU A 60 24.80 3.02 14.46
CA LEU A 60 24.81 4.08 13.44
C LEU A 60 25.61 5.30 13.93
N SER A 61 25.47 5.70 15.19
CA SER A 61 26.24 6.81 15.80
C SER A 61 27.74 6.51 15.87
N VAL A 62 28.11 5.25 16.09
CA VAL A 62 29.51 4.79 16.05
C VAL A 62 30.06 4.71 14.60
N GLY A 63 29.21 4.89 13.59
CA GLY A 63 29.63 4.91 12.18
C GLY A 63 29.44 3.58 11.44
N ALA A 64 28.65 2.67 11.95
CA ALA A 64 28.34 1.42 11.23
C ALA A 64 27.48 1.69 9.98
N LYS A 65 27.94 1.27 8.82
CA LYS A 65 27.21 1.46 7.55
C LYS A 65 26.24 0.31 7.30
N PRO A 66 24.95 0.58 7.11
CA PRO A 66 23.96 -0.44 6.79
C PRO A 66 24.07 -0.88 5.32
N SER A 67 23.82 -2.17 5.05
CA SER A 67 23.63 -2.66 3.69
C SER A 67 22.30 -2.15 3.13
N ASP A 68 22.15 -2.09 1.79
CA ASP A 68 20.94 -1.57 1.12
C ASP A 68 19.63 -2.20 1.65
N ARG A 69 19.64 -3.51 1.94
CA ARG A 69 18.45 -4.19 2.48
C ARG A 69 18.14 -3.79 3.91
N VAL A 70 19.16 -3.68 4.75
CA VAL A 70 19.01 -3.23 6.14
C VAL A 70 18.58 -1.76 6.18
N HIS A 71 19.11 -0.94 5.28
CA HIS A 71 18.72 0.47 5.17
C HIS A 71 17.22 0.63 4.95
N ARG A 72 16.57 -0.26 4.15
CA ARG A 72 15.10 -0.26 3.99
C ARG A 72 14.36 -0.61 5.27
N PHE A 73 14.92 -1.45 6.11
CA PHE A 73 14.29 -1.78 7.39
C PHE A 73 14.44 -0.64 8.40
N LEU A 74 15.56 0.07 8.37
CA LEU A 74 15.80 1.25 9.20
C LEU A 74 14.93 2.44 8.76
N ASP A 75 14.69 2.59 7.47
CA ASP A 75 13.78 3.59 6.90
C ASP A 75 12.32 3.30 7.30
N ALA A 76 11.88 2.05 7.19
CA ALA A 76 10.55 1.63 7.64
C ALA A 76 10.34 1.79 9.16
N ALA A 77 11.41 1.71 9.95
CA ALA A 77 11.39 1.97 11.39
C ALA A 77 11.60 3.45 11.76
N GLY A 78 11.76 4.35 10.78
CA GLY A 78 11.98 5.79 11.01
C GLY A 78 13.32 6.15 11.65
N ILE A 79 14.32 5.27 11.59
CA ILE A 79 15.64 5.47 12.21
C ILE A 79 16.61 6.19 11.27
N LEU A 80 16.58 5.84 9.97
CA LEU A 80 17.48 6.37 8.96
C LEU A 80 16.77 6.52 7.62
N GLU A 81 16.55 7.74 7.19
CA GLU A 81 15.91 8.07 5.93
C GLU A 81 16.74 7.59 4.75
N ARG A 82 16.05 7.00 3.75
CA ARG A 82 16.68 6.46 2.56
C ARG A 82 16.46 7.38 1.37
N SER A 83 17.55 7.78 0.72
CA SER A 83 17.46 8.51 -0.53
C SER A 83 16.76 7.69 -1.62
N PRO A 84 15.85 8.30 -2.39
CA PRO A 84 15.20 7.62 -3.51
C PRO A 84 16.24 7.16 -4.54
N ARG A 85 15.99 6.00 -5.15
CA ARG A 85 16.87 5.50 -6.22
C ARG A 85 16.66 6.34 -7.48
N ASN A 86 17.73 6.91 -7.98
CA ASN A 86 17.72 7.56 -9.28
C ASN A 86 17.97 6.52 -10.38
N ASN A 87 16.89 6.04 -11.01
CA ASN A 87 16.92 5.10 -12.12
C ASN A 87 16.02 5.60 -13.27
N PRO A 88 16.31 6.75 -13.87
CA PRO A 88 15.43 7.37 -14.84
C PRO A 88 15.11 6.46 -16.03
N LYS A 89 16.11 5.85 -16.63
CA LYS A 89 15.94 4.96 -17.80
C LYS A 89 15.14 3.69 -17.53
N LYS A 90 15.15 3.18 -16.29
CA LYS A 90 14.44 1.95 -15.95
C LYS A 90 12.97 2.19 -15.54
N ALA A 91 12.66 3.43 -15.15
CA ALA A 91 11.32 3.86 -14.80
C ALA A 91 10.51 4.35 -16.03
N GLU A 92 11.19 4.71 -17.12
CA GLU A 92 10.52 5.11 -18.36
C GLU A 92 9.91 3.88 -19.04
N PRO A 93 8.58 3.87 -19.24
CA PRO A 93 7.95 2.82 -20.03
C PRO A 93 8.44 2.91 -21.48
N GLY A 94 8.78 1.76 -22.07
CA GLY A 94 9.13 1.68 -23.48
C GLY A 94 7.96 2.09 -24.38
N GLU A 95 8.24 2.38 -25.68
CA GLU A 95 7.25 2.85 -26.65
C GLU A 95 6.02 1.93 -26.72
N ALA A 96 6.22 0.62 -26.84
CA ALA A 96 5.12 -0.36 -26.84
C ALA A 96 4.29 -0.41 -25.54
N ALA A 97 4.84 0.04 -24.41
CA ALA A 97 4.10 0.14 -23.16
C ALA A 97 3.31 1.44 -23.09
N LYS A 98 3.80 2.53 -23.67
CA LYS A 98 3.09 3.78 -23.81
C LYS A 98 1.88 3.63 -24.74
N GLU A 99 2.06 3.03 -25.92
CA GLU A 99 0.99 2.73 -26.86
C GLU A 99 -0.14 1.91 -26.23
N ARG A 100 0.21 0.82 -25.50
CA ARG A 100 -0.80 0.03 -24.79
C ARG A 100 -1.51 0.79 -23.68
N ALA A 101 -0.81 1.70 -23.00
CA ALA A 101 -1.42 2.54 -21.96
C ALA A 101 -2.37 3.56 -22.58
N GLU A 102 -2.02 4.15 -23.70
CA GLU A 102 -2.85 5.10 -24.46
C GLU A 102 -4.05 4.39 -25.07
N GLU A 103 -3.88 3.21 -25.69
CA GLU A 103 -4.97 2.40 -26.22
C GLU A 103 -5.97 1.97 -25.13
N LYS A 104 -5.42 1.60 -23.95
CA LYS A 104 -6.26 1.24 -22.81
C LYS A 104 -7.02 2.45 -22.25
N ALA A 105 -6.35 3.61 -22.19
CA ALA A 105 -6.98 4.85 -21.74
C ALA A 105 -8.08 5.29 -22.73
N ALA A 106 -7.83 5.21 -24.04
CA ALA A 106 -8.82 5.50 -25.07
C ALA A 106 -10.05 4.59 -24.99
N LYS A 107 -9.84 3.27 -24.84
CA LYS A 107 -10.93 2.32 -24.65
C LYS A 107 -11.73 2.53 -23.37
N GLN A 108 -11.05 2.95 -22.29
CA GLN A 108 -11.72 3.27 -21.04
C GLN A 108 -12.56 4.55 -21.15
N ALA A 109 -12.03 5.58 -21.83
CA ALA A 109 -12.77 6.80 -22.08
C ALA A 109 -13.99 6.57 -22.96
N GLU A 110 -13.86 5.80 -24.04
CA GLU A 110 -14.96 5.42 -24.94
C GLU A 110 -16.03 4.59 -24.19
N ALA A 111 -15.60 3.64 -23.35
CA ALA A 111 -16.53 2.85 -22.54
C ALA A 111 -17.24 3.70 -21.47
N GLU A 112 -16.59 4.68 -20.89
CA GLU A 112 -17.18 5.59 -19.93
C GLU A 112 -18.16 6.56 -20.59
N GLU A 113 -17.84 7.05 -21.77
CA GLU A 113 -18.73 7.90 -22.58
C GLU A 113 -19.98 7.12 -23.05
N ALA A 114 -19.79 5.89 -23.52
CA ALA A 114 -20.91 4.99 -23.87
C ALA A 114 -21.78 4.65 -22.66
N ALA A 115 -21.20 4.44 -21.49
CA ALA A 115 -21.93 4.20 -20.26
C ALA A 115 -22.72 5.44 -19.79
N LYS A 116 -22.16 6.63 -19.95
CA LYS A 116 -22.86 7.89 -19.65
C LYS A 116 -24.02 8.14 -20.62
N ALA A 117 -23.80 7.93 -21.92
CA ALA A 117 -24.84 8.05 -22.92
C ALA A 117 -26.01 7.08 -22.68
N ALA A 118 -25.70 5.81 -22.34
CA ALA A 118 -26.72 4.82 -22.00
C ALA A 118 -27.46 5.14 -20.70
N ALA A 119 -26.79 5.75 -19.72
CA ALA A 119 -27.43 6.20 -18.48
C ALA A 119 -28.34 7.41 -18.68
N GLU A 120 -27.97 8.31 -19.59
CA GLU A 120 -28.76 9.49 -19.96
C GLU A 120 -29.99 9.09 -20.77
N GLU A 121 -29.86 8.14 -21.71
CA GLU A 121 -30.96 7.57 -22.49
C GLU A 121 -31.95 6.75 -21.60
N ALA A 122 -31.45 6.08 -20.56
CA ALA A 122 -32.29 5.37 -19.60
C ALA A 122 -33.01 6.31 -18.61
N ASN A 123 -32.53 7.52 -18.42
CA ASN A 123 -33.13 8.50 -17.52
C ASN A 123 -34.12 9.45 -18.27
N ALA A 124 -34.07 9.52 -19.57
CA ALA A 124 -34.94 10.35 -20.39
C ALA A 124 -36.46 9.96 -20.35
N PRO A 125 -36.88 8.65 -20.27
CA PRO A 125 -38.30 8.30 -20.19
C PRO A 125 -38.94 8.51 -18.82
N ALA A 126 -38.17 8.82 -17.74
CA ALA A 126 -38.75 9.00 -16.41
C ALA A 126 -39.17 10.46 -16.12
N GLU A 127 -38.69 11.42 -16.89
CA GLU A 127 -39.04 12.83 -16.74
C GLU A 127 -40.27 13.23 -17.53
N GLU A 128 -40.61 12.50 -18.62
CA GLU A 128 -41.81 12.73 -19.43
C GLU A 128 -43.09 12.07 -18.84
N ALA A 129 -42.91 11.06 -17.94
CA ALA A 129 -44.03 10.43 -17.24
C ALA A 129 -44.45 11.13 -15.94
N ALA A 130 -43.65 12.09 -15.42
CA ALA A 130 -43.96 12.82 -14.19
C ALA A 130 -44.68 14.16 -14.42
N ALA A 131 -44.95 14.55 -15.65
CA ALA A 131 -45.61 15.84 -15.96
C ALA A 131 -47.11 15.74 -16.33
N GLU A 132 -47.74 14.56 -16.30
CA GLU A 132 -49.11 14.38 -16.79
C GLU A 132 -50.06 13.74 -15.77
N ASP A 133 -49.80 13.81 -14.49
CA ASP A 133 -50.85 13.43 -13.49
C ASP A 133 -50.86 14.33 -12.26
N ALA A 134 -51.47 15.49 -12.41
CA ALA A 134 -52.10 16.23 -11.30
C ALA A 134 -53.42 16.83 -11.80
N PRO A 135 -54.59 16.29 -11.32
CA PRO A 135 -55.38 17.26 -10.60
C PRO A 135 -56.05 16.70 -9.32
N ALA A 136 -56.04 17.61 -8.36
CA ALA A 136 -57.10 17.86 -7.38
C ALA A 136 -57.86 16.69 -6.73
N GLU A 137 -57.76 16.57 -5.45
CA GLU A 137 -58.96 16.66 -4.62
C GLU A 137 -58.61 17.02 -3.18
N GLU A 138 -59.17 18.10 -2.83
CA GLU A 138 -59.24 18.77 -1.52
C GLU A 138 -60.20 17.95 -0.62
N ALA A 139 -59.94 18.06 0.64
CA ALA A 139 -60.90 18.05 1.76
C ALA A 139 -60.94 16.79 2.66
N ALA A 140 -60.86 17.14 3.83
CA ALA A 140 -61.59 16.70 5.02
C ALA A 140 -60.88 15.84 6.05
N ALA A 141 -60.76 16.53 7.15
CA ALA A 141 -61.16 16.23 8.52
C ALA A 141 -60.18 15.35 9.31
N GLU A 142 -59.46 15.93 10.21
CA GLU A 142 -59.87 16.25 11.60
C GLU A 142 -60.19 15.00 12.45
N GLU A 143 -59.54 14.99 13.51
CA GLU A 143 -59.90 14.50 14.86
C GLU A 143 -59.38 13.13 15.33
N ALA A 144 -58.76 13.30 16.40
CA ALA A 144 -58.93 12.61 17.69
C ALA A 144 -57.88 11.61 18.11
N THR A 145 -57.20 12.05 19.08
CA THR A 145 -57.14 11.69 20.51
C THR A 145 -56.23 10.52 20.86
N GLU A 146 -55.29 10.94 21.69
CA GLU A 146 -55.01 10.49 23.08
C GLU A 146 -55.28 9.02 23.38
N ASP A 147 -54.33 8.33 23.90
CA ASP A 147 -54.27 7.98 25.34
C ASP A 147 -53.24 6.88 25.62
N LYS A 148 -52.45 7.12 26.66
CA LYS A 148 -51.87 6.19 27.66
C LYS A 148 -51.11 4.95 27.19
N GLY A 149 -49.94 4.73 27.67
CA GLY A 149 -49.55 4.56 29.10
C GLY A 149 -48.83 3.25 29.27
N GLU A 150 -47.87 3.27 30.00
CA GLU A 150 -47.12 2.40 30.90
C GLU A 150 -45.73 2.04 30.50
#